data_f5ebcc2a636330f6e72b94e82dccb3e9
#
_entry.id   f5ebcc2a636330f6e72b94e82dccb3e9
#
_cell.length_a   1.000
_cell.length_b   1.000
_cell.length_c   1.000
_cell.angle_alpha   90.00
_cell.angle_beta   90.00
_cell.angle_gamma   90.00
#
_symmetry.space_group_name_H-M   'P 1'
#
loop_
_entity.id
_entity.type
_entity.pdbx_description
1 polymer ?
#
loop_
_entity_poly.entity_id
_entity_poly.type
_entity_poly.pdbx_seq_one_letter_code
_entity_poly.pdbx_strand_id
1 'polypeptide(L)'
;MAERGCAEHRFCLQELRAPDDKFPAAAIRAAGYGAIWHGQKSWNGVAILARDSQPIEIRRGLPGDPDDTHSRYIEAAIDGIIVGCLYLPNGNPAPGPKFDYKLRWFDRLTEHAETLLTTGEAVVLAGDFNVMPTDLDVYAPERWVDDALFRPEVRGAYRRLVAQGWTDALRALHPGERIYTFWKYFRNAFGRDAGLRIDHLLLSPPLMKLLVSAGVDRGVRGREHASDHAPAWIELAELANPLPSRNGGRLRRVSGPAPVGRLPAASAPARPRRHRC
;
A
#
# COMPACT_ATOMS: atom_id res chain seq x y z
N MET A 1 -28.24 -19.89 10.17
CA MET A 1 -26.93 -19.63 9.55
C MET A 1 -27.04 -18.29 8.87
N ALA A 2 -26.48 -17.23 9.46
CA ALA A 2 -26.41 -15.93 8.80
C ALA A 2 -25.37 -16.05 7.68
N GLU A 3 -25.79 -15.83 6.45
CA GLU A 3 -24.88 -15.61 5.33
C GLU A 3 -23.96 -14.44 5.72
N ARG A 4 -22.69 -14.73 5.94
CA ARG A 4 -21.68 -13.67 6.04
C ARG A 4 -21.65 -13.01 4.66
N GLY A 5 -22.11 -11.77 4.60
CA GLY A 5 -22.01 -10.93 3.42
C GLY A 5 -20.61 -11.04 2.86
N CYS A 6 -20.49 -10.99 1.55
CA CYS A 6 -19.23 -11.10 0.83
C CYS A 6 -18.30 -9.99 1.34
N ALA A 7 -17.33 -10.33 2.20
CA ALA A 7 -16.39 -9.35 2.73
C ALA A 7 -15.58 -8.77 1.56
N GLU A 8 -15.54 -7.45 1.47
CA GLU A 8 -14.71 -6.74 0.50
C GLU A 8 -13.24 -7.00 0.84
N HIS A 9 -12.55 -7.77 0.00
CA HIS A 9 -11.17 -8.11 0.22
C HIS A 9 -10.25 -7.17 -0.58
N ARG A 10 -9.30 -6.56 0.12
CA ARG A 10 -8.20 -5.77 -0.46
C ARG A 10 -6.88 -6.42 -0.09
N PHE A 11 -5.96 -6.55 -1.06
CA PHE A 11 -4.66 -7.18 -0.85
C PHE A 11 -3.54 -6.22 -1.21
N CYS A 12 -2.53 -6.14 -0.34
CA CYS A 12 -1.24 -5.52 -0.61
C CYS A 12 -0.23 -6.63 -0.82
N LEU A 13 0.39 -6.67 -2.00
CA LEU A 13 1.39 -7.67 -2.36
C LEU A 13 2.77 -7.01 -2.48
N GLN A 14 3.79 -7.71 -2.01
CA GLN A 14 5.18 -7.33 -2.12
C GLN A 14 5.97 -8.41 -2.84
N GLU A 15 7.21 -8.08 -3.27
CA GLU A 15 8.10 -8.99 -3.96
C GLU A 15 7.49 -9.64 -5.20
N LEU A 16 6.87 -8.84 -6.08
CA LEU A 16 6.28 -9.36 -7.32
C LEU A 16 7.32 -10.04 -8.23
N ARG A 17 8.57 -9.59 -8.15
CA ARG A 17 9.72 -10.14 -8.90
C ARG A 17 9.51 -10.20 -10.41
N ALA A 18 8.57 -9.41 -10.91
CA ALA A 18 8.18 -9.34 -12.30
C ALA A 18 8.09 -7.88 -12.75
N PRO A 19 8.55 -7.54 -13.96
CA PRO A 19 8.33 -6.22 -14.53
C PRO A 19 6.83 -6.02 -14.85
N ASP A 20 6.42 -4.79 -15.08
CA ASP A 20 5.00 -4.42 -15.26
C ASP A 20 4.31 -5.22 -16.36
N ASP A 21 4.99 -5.51 -17.47
CA ASP A 21 4.46 -6.27 -18.60
C ASP A 21 4.26 -7.77 -18.31
N LYS A 22 4.80 -8.28 -17.21
CA LYS A 22 4.68 -9.69 -16.77
C LYS A 22 3.69 -9.88 -15.63
N PHE A 23 3.09 -8.80 -15.13
CA PHE A 23 2.08 -8.92 -14.08
C PHE A 23 0.84 -9.65 -14.62
N PRO A 24 0.29 -10.65 -13.90
CA PRO A 24 -0.78 -11.51 -14.40
C PRO A 24 -2.16 -10.85 -14.32
N ALA A 25 -2.31 -9.62 -14.85
CA ALA A 25 -3.50 -8.80 -14.74
C ALA A 25 -4.77 -9.49 -15.27
N ALA A 26 -4.65 -10.28 -16.35
CA ALA A 26 -5.80 -10.99 -16.91
C ALA A 26 -6.34 -12.08 -15.96
N ALA A 27 -5.44 -12.85 -15.33
CA ALA A 27 -5.82 -13.89 -14.38
C ALA A 27 -6.43 -13.28 -13.10
N ILE A 28 -5.88 -12.17 -12.60
CA ILE A 28 -6.38 -11.44 -11.44
C ILE A 28 -7.78 -10.90 -11.73
N ARG A 29 -8.01 -10.30 -12.91
CA ARG A 29 -9.33 -9.83 -13.33
C ARG A 29 -10.32 -10.98 -13.47
N ALA A 30 -9.90 -12.10 -14.04
CA ALA A 30 -10.76 -13.31 -14.15
C ALA A 30 -11.16 -13.88 -12.78
N ALA A 31 -10.34 -13.63 -11.74
CA ALA A 31 -10.64 -13.99 -10.35
C ALA A 31 -11.53 -12.94 -9.63
N GLY A 32 -12.01 -11.90 -10.32
CA GLY A 32 -12.90 -10.87 -9.76
C GLY A 32 -12.20 -9.72 -9.06
N TYR A 33 -10.91 -9.47 -9.35
CA TYR A 33 -10.16 -8.37 -8.75
C TYR A 33 -9.76 -7.31 -9.76
N GLY A 34 -9.96 -6.03 -9.41
CA GLY A 34 -9.21 -4.94 -9.98
C GLY A 34 -7.83 -4.84 -9.35
N ALA A 35 -6.85 -4.32 -10.08
CA ALA A 35 -5.49 -4.21 -9.59
C ALA A 35 -4.76 -3.00 -10.15
N ILE A 36 -3.85 -2.44 -9.33
CA ILE A 36 -2.74 -1.60 -9.75
C ILE A 36 -1.43 -2.23 -9.25
N TRP A 37 -0.34 -2.01 -9.98
CA TRP A 37 0.95 -2.58 -9.62
C TRP A 37 2.09 -1.70 -10.08
N HIS A 38 3.22 -1.81 -9.40
CA HIS A 38 4.48 -1.21 -9.76
C HIS A 38 5.52 -2.33 -9.76
N GLY A 39 5.75 -2.93 -10.92
CA GLY A 39 6.62 -4.09 -11.10
C GLY A 39 8.06 -3.71 -11.31
N GLN A 40 8.95 -4.63 -10.97
CA GLN A 40 10.37 -4.53 -11.25
C GLN A 40 10.95 -5.93 -11.39
N LYS A 41 11.90 -6.10 -12.30
CA LYS A 41 12.65 -7.35 -12.44
C LYS A 41 13.44 -7.61 -11.16
N SER A 42 13.51 -8.84 -10.70
CA SER A 42 14.25 -9.37 -9.56
C SER A 42 13.50 -9.26 -8.22
N TRP A 43 13.92 -8.39 -7.28
CA TRP A 43 13.51 -8.51 -5.87
C TRP A 43 12.37 -7.59 -5.45
N ASN A 44 12.05 -6.58 -6.25
CA ASN A 44 11.06 -5.58 -5.90
C ASN A 44 9.70 -5.86 -6.54
N GLY A 45 8.82 -4.90 -6.42
CA GLY A 45 7.48 -4.91 -6.98
C GLY A 45 6.41 -4.96 -5.90
N VAL A 46 5.43 -4.07 -6.03
CA VAL A 46 4.29 -3.95 -5.13
C VAL A 46 2.99 -3.89 -5.94
N ALA A 47 1.90 -4.41 -5.37
CA ALA A 47 0.58 -4.33 -6.00
C ALA A 47 -0.52 -4.14 -4.95
N ILE A 48 -1.61 -3.51 -5.38
CA ILE A 48 -2.85 -3.40 -4.62
C ILE A 48 -3.95 -4.02 -5.46
N LEU A 49 -4.68 -4.98 -4.87
CA LEU A 49 -5.82 -5.64 -5.47
C LEU A 49 -7.07 -5.33 -4.65
N ALA A 50 -8.21 -5.12 -5.33
CA ALA A 50 -9.51 -4.98 -4.68
C ALA A 50 -10.54 -5.88 -5.34
N ARG A 51 -11.28 -6.64 -4.53
CA ARG A 51 -12.34 -7.51 -5.02
C ARG A 51 -13.53 -6.65 -5.45
N ASP A 52 -14.09 -6.98 -6.62
CA ASP A 52 -15.25 -6.33 -7.21
C ASP A 52 -15.16 -4.79 -7.33
N SER A 53 -13.95 -4.23 -7.19
CA SER A 53 -13.64 -2.81 -7.30
C SER A 53 -12.33 -2.60 -8.06
N GLN A 54 -12.15 -1.40 -8.66
CA GLN A 54 -10.91 -1.03 -9.34
C GLN A 54 -10.16 -0.01 -8.49
N PRO A 55 -8.97 -0.33 -7.96
CA PRO A 55 -8.13 0.65 -7.28
C PRO A 55 -7.80 1.84 -8.20
N ILE A 56 -7.97 3.05 -7.70
CA ILE A 56 -7.61 4.28 -8.42
C ILE A 56 -6.21 4.69 -7.95
N GLU A 57 -5.22 4.60 -8.84
CA GLU A 57 -3.84 4.97 -8.50
C GLU A 57 -3.75 6.45 -8.11
N ILE A 58 -3.21 6.73 -6.93
CA ILE A 58 -2.92 8.09 -6.43
C ILE A 58 -1.43 8.39 -6.64
N ARG A 59 -0.57 7.41 -6.37
CA ARG A 59 0.88 7.59 -6.39
C ARG A 59 1.61 6.31 -6.73
N ARG A 60 2.67 6.47 -7.50
CA ARG A 60 3.64 5.42 -7.87
C ARG A 60 5.02 5.88 -7.43
N GLY A 61 5.68 5.06 -6.60
CA GLY A 61 6.95 5.41 -5.95
C GLY A 61 6.81 6.30 -4.71
N LEU A 62 7.73 6.15 -3.77
CA LEU A 62 7.79 6.96 -2.56
C LEU A 62 8.40 8.33 -2.90
N PRO A 63 7.77 9.45 -2.50
CA PRO A 63 8.33 10.78 -2.77
C PRO A 63 9.62 11.06 -2.00
N GLY A 64 10.28 12.18 -2.33
CA GLY A 64 11.46 12.70 -1.61
C GLY A 64 12.81 12.30 -2.20
N ASP A 65 12.85 11.41 -3.20
CA ASP A 65 14.10 11.09 -3.94
C ASP A 65 13.73 10.69 -5.38
N PRO A 66 13.93 11.59 -6.36
CA PRO A 66 13.60 11.32 -7.75
C PRO A 66 14.53 10.29 -8.41
N ASP A 67 15.70 10.04 -7.83
CA ASP A 67 16.67 9.08 -8.34
C ASP A 67 16.41 7.65 -7.84
N ASP A 68 15.52 7.47 -6.85
CA ASP A 68 15.09 6.17 -6.37
C ASP A 68 14.05 5.55 -7.30
N THR A 69 14.50 4.73 -8.22
CA THR A 69 13.67 4.04 -9.23
C THR A 69 13.15 2.67 -8.75
N HIS A 70 13.33 2.32 -7.49
CA HIS A 70 12.88 1.02 -6.99
C HIS A 70 11.36 0.95 -6.79
N SER A 71 10.77 -0.11 -7.32
CA SER A 71 9.34 -0.39 -7.22
C SER A 71 8.97 -0.92 -5.83
N ARG A 72 8.92 -0.01 -4.84
CA ARG A 72 8.73 -0.36 -3.42
C ARG A 72 7.51 0.30 -2.77
N TYR A 73 6.82 1.17 -3.50
CA TYR A 73 5.67 1.91 -2.99
C TYR A 73 4.64 2.18 -4.09
N ILE A 74 3.36 1.97 -3.76
CA ILE A 74 2.24 2.36 -4.60
C ILE A 74 1.05 2.73 -3.70
N GLU A 75 0.22 3.68 -4.12
CA GLU A 75 -0.89 4.23 -3.35
C GLU A 75 -2.16 4.27 -4.19
N ALA A 76 -3.27 3.85 -3.64
CA ALA A 76 -4.57 3.84 -4.30
C ALA A 76 -5.69 4.35 -3.40
N ALA A 77 -6.71 4.96 -4.01
CA ALA A 77 -8.03 5.11 -3.40
C ALA A 77 -8.91 3.92 -3.74
N ILE A 78 -9.55 3.33 -2.72
CA ILE A 78 -10.48 2.22 -2.86
C ILE A 78 -11.62 2.45 -1.87
N ASP A 79 -12.83 2.70 -2.37
CA ASP A 79 -14.06 2.80 -1.58
C ASP A 79 -13.94 3.73 -0.36
N GLY A 80 -13.35 4.91 -0.57
CA GLY A 80 -13.17 5.94 0.47
C GLY A 80 -11.99 5.73 1.41
N ILE A 81 -11.14 4.72 1.17
CA ILE A 81 -9.92 4.47 1.92
C ILE A 81 -8.71 4.68 1.02
N ILE A 82 -7.68 5.36 1.50
CA ILE A 82 -6.37 5.42 0.87
C ILE A 82 -5.54 4.25 1.38
N VAL A 83 -5.04 3.44 0.46
CA VAL A 83 -4.19 2.28 0.74
C VAL A 83 -2.79 2.56 0.20
N GLY A 84 -1.80 2.68 1.08
CA GLY A 84 -0.38 2.70 0.71
C GLY A 84 0.22 1.30 0.89
N CYS A 85 0.62 0.67 -0.22
CA CYS A 85 1.31 -0.63 -0.20
C CYS A 85 2.82 -0.42 -0.32
N LEU A 86 3.58 -0.95 0.62
CA LEU A 86 5.02 -0.72 0.68
C LEU A 86 5.84 -2.01 0.88
N TYR A 87 7.07 -1.95 0.37
CA TYR A 87 8.13 -2.93 0.59
C TYR A 87 9.42 -2.21 0.99
N LEU A 88 9.59 -1.99 2.30
CA LEU A 88 10.72 -1.26 2.86
C LEU A 88 12.02 -2.06 2.64
N PRO A 89 13.14 -1.41 2.27
CA PRO A 89 14.41 -2.11 2.05
C PRO A 89 14.82 -2.99 3.23
N ASN A 90 15.30 -4.20 2.95
CA ASN A 90 15.80 -5.11 3.98
C ASN A 90 16.98 -4.51 4.78
N GLY A 91 17.96 -3.94 4.08
CA GLY A 91 19.08 -3.22 4.69
C GLY A 91 20.28 -4.04 5.08
N ASN A 92 20.22 -5.37 5.01
CA ASN A 92 21.37 -6.21 5.33
C ASN A 92 22.40 -6.27 4.19
N PRO A 93 23.72 -6.41 4.50
CA PRO A 93 24.28 -6.40 5.84
C PRO A 93 24.33 -5.00 6.47
N ALA A 94 24.18 -4.93 7.80
CA ALA A 94 24.30 -3.72 8.58
C ALA A 94 25.52 -3.81 9.52
N PRO A 95 26.27 -2.69 9.72
CA PRO A 95 26.16 -1.41 9.01
C PRO A 95 26.62 -1.50 7.56
N GLY A 96 26.22 -0.50 6.73
CA GLY A 96 26.70 -0.40 5.35
C GLY A 96 25.72 0.29 4.42
N PRO A 97 26.07 0.48 3.14
CA PRO A 97 25.30 1.29 2.19
C PRO A 97 23.83 0.87 2.04
N LYS A 98 23.52 -0.43 2.15
CA LYS A 98 22.14 -0.94 2.12
C LYS A 98 21.35 -0.52 3.35
N PHE A 99 22.00 -0.51 4.51
CA PHE A 99 21.39 -0.05 5.75
C PHE A 99 21.15 1.46 5.73
N ASP A 100 22.13 2.23 5.23
CA ASP A 100 22.00 3.68 5.07
C ASP A 100 20.85 4.02 4.10
N TYR A 101 20.72 3.28 2.98
CA TYR A 101 19.59 3.41 2.06
C TYR A 101 18.26 3.12 2.76
N LYS A 102 18.20 2.04 3.55
CA LYS A 102 17.02 1.70 4.35
C LYS A 102 16.59 2.84 5.28
N LEU A 103 17.52 3.44 6.00
CA LEU A 103 17.23 4.53 6.93
C LEU A 103 16.74 5.78 6.19
N ARG A 104 17.39 6.19 5.08
CA ARG A 104 16.90 7.30 4.23
C ARG A 104 15.52 7.01 3.66
N TRP A 105 15.25 5.78 3.25
CA TRP A 105 13.94 5.38 2.75
C TRP A 105 12.88 5.49 3.86
N PHE A 106 13.24 5.12 5.09
CA PHE A 106 12.36 5.23 6.26
C PHE A 106 12.06 6.68 6.62
N ASP A 107 13.04 7.57 6.53
CA ASP A 107 12.84 9.00 6.77
C ASP A 107 11.86 9.59 5.73
N ARG A 108 12.03 9.28 4.45
CA ARG A 108 11.08 9.66 3.38
C ARG A 108 9.67 9.12 3.63
N LEU A 109 9.56 7.85 4.06
CA LEU A 109 8.26 7.28 4.44
C LEU A 109 7.61 8.06 5.58
N THR A 110 8.40 8.45 6.59
CA THR A 110 7.92 9.22 7.74
C THR A 110 7.40 10.60 7.31
N GLU A 111 8.11 11.31 6.45
CA GLU A 111 7.67 12.59 5.88
C GLU A 111 6.40 12.46 5.05
N HIS A 112 6.32 11.44 4.21
CA HIS A 112 5.13 11.19 3.41
C HIS A 112 3.92 10.78 4.27
N ALA A 113 4.13 9.94 5.27
CA ALA A 113 3.10 9.50 6.21
C ALA A 113 2.53 10.70 7.02
N GLU A 114 3.35 11.67 7.40
CA GLU A 114 2.90 12.91 8.01
C GLU A 114 1.98 13.70 7.07
N THR A 115 2.37 13.81 5.79
CA THR A 115 1.54 14.43 4.76
C THR A 115 0.18 13.74 4.62
N LEU A 116 0.15 12.41 4.63
CA LEU A 116 -1.11 11.64 4.58
C LEU A 116 -1.99 11.91 5.80
N LEU A 117 -1.43 11.99 7.00
CA LEU A 117 -2.20 12.31 8.22
C LEU A 117 -2.83 13.71 8.17
N THR A 118 -2.15 14.70 7.57
CA THR A 118 -2.70 16.07 7.46
C THR A 118 -3.92 16.16 6.56
N THR A 119 -4.17 15.18 5.70
CA THR A 119 -5.38 15.12 4.86
C THR A 119 -6.64 14.86 5.67
N GLY A 120 -6.52 14.23 6.84
CA GLY A 120 -7.65 13.78 7.66
C GLY A 120 -8.42 12.59 7.07
N GLU A 121 -7.92 12.00 5.99
CA GLU A 121 -8.56 10.88 5.30
C GLU A 121 -8.37 9.54 6.06
N ALA A 122 -9.19 8.56 5.71
CA ALA A 122 -9.03 7.17 6.15
C ALA A 122 -7.89 6.53 5.37
N VAL A 123 -6.74 6.29 6.03
CA VAL A 123 -5.51 5.79 5.40
C VAL A 123 -5.01 4.54 6.10
N VAL A 124 -4.59 3.54 5.34
CA VAL A 124 -3.78 2.42 5.82
C VAL A 124 -2.45 2.37 5.07
N LEU A 125 -1.35 2.26 5.81
CA LEU A 125 -0.04 1.89 5.27
C LEU A 125 0.19 0.41 5.59
N ALA A 126 0.28 -0.41 4.57
CA ALA A 126 0.36 -1.87 4.70
C ALA A 126 1.52 -2.44 3.89
N GLY A 127 2.19 -3.46 4.43
CA GLY A 127 3.23 -4.19 3.71
C GLY A 127 4.35 -4.70 4.58
N ASP A 128 5.44 -5.11 3.93
CA ASP A 128 6.67 -5.54 4.59
C ASP A 128 7.53 -4.31 4.91
N PHE A 129 7.55 -3.96 6.19
CA PHE A 129 8.37 -2.87 6.72
C PHE A 129 9.81 -3.31 7.04
N ASN A 130 10.10 -4.59 6.94
CA ASN A 130 11.42 -5.13 7.28
C ASN A 130 11.96 -4.60 8.62
N VAL A 131 11.09 -4.48 9.64
CA VAL A 131 11.46 -4.06 11.00
C VAL A 131 10.70 -4.86 12.04
N MET A 132 11.41 -5.24 13.09
CA MET A 132 10.87 -5.83 14.32
C MET A 132 10.86 -4.75 15.41
N PRO A 133 9.76 -4.05 15.68
CA PRO A 133 9.74 -2.87 16.55
C PRO A 133 10.08 -3.15 18.00
N THR A 134 9.71 -4.32 18.52
CA THR A 134 9.87 -4.73 19.92
C THR A 134 10.43 -6.14 20.04
N ASP A 135 10.77 -6.54 21.25
CA ASP A 135 11.26 -7.89 21.54
C ASP A 135 10.15 -8.96 21.43
N LEU A 136 8.88 -8.54 21.42
CA LEU A 136 7.74 -9.42 21.12
C LEU A 136 7.65 -9.80 19.64
N ASP A 137 8.30 -9.03 18.77
CA ASP A 137 8.22 -9.19 17.32
C ASP A 137 9.28 -10.14 16.75
N VAL A 138 10.06 -10.78 17.64
CA VAL A 138 11.14 -11.69 17.27
C VAL A 138 11.25 -12.84 18.26
N TYR A 139 11.47 -14.05 17.76
CA TYR A 139 11.52 -15.27 18.59
C TYR A 139 12.73 -15.35 19.53
N ALA A 140 13.86 -14.70 19.21
CA ALA A 140 15.11 -14.72 19.98
C ALA A 140 15.85 -13.38 19.81
N PRO A 141 15.43 -12.31 20.52
CA PRO A 141 15.94 -10.94 20.34
C PRO A 141 17.48 -10.84 20.38
N GLU A 142 18.11 -11.59 21.26
CA GLU A 142 19.55 -11.60 21.47
C GLU A 142 20.36 -12.04 20.24
N ARG A 143 19.72 -12.73 19.28
CA ARG A 143 20.35 -13.20 18.04
C ARG A 143 20.22 -12.22 16.89
N TRP A 144 19.46 -11.13 17.09
CA TRP A 144 19.10 -10.19 16.02
C TRP A 144 19.62 -8.79 16.25
N VAL A 145 20.36 -8.55 17.34
CA VAL A 145 20.81 -7.21 17.75
C VAL A 145 21.61 -6.47 16.68
N ASP A 146 22.34 -7.20 15.83
CA ASP A 146 23.15 -6.65 14.73
C ASP A 146 22.42 -6.68 13.37
N ASP A 147 21.25 -7.30 13.30
CA ASP A 147 20.49 -7.41 12.05
C ASP A 147 19.78 -6.09 11.69
N ALA A 148 19.81 -5.72 10.42
CA ALA A 148 19.20 -4.49 9.89
C ALA A 148 17.70 -4.36 10.20
N LEU A 149 17.01 -5.47 10.53
CA LEU A 149 15.59 -5.47 10.88
C LEU A 149 15.34 -5.15 12.36
N PHE A 150 16.38 -5.21 13.22
CA PHE A 150 16.22 -5.13 14.66
C PHE A 150 17.12 -4.07 15.34
N ARG A 151 18.09 -3.51 14.64
CA ARG A 151 18.97 -2.47 15.17
C ARG A 151 18.21 -1.30 15.78
N PRO A 152 18.77 -0.65 16.82
CA PRO A 152 18.12 0.48 17.51
C PRO A 152 17.69 1.61 16.55
N GLU A 153 18.48 1.87 15.48
CA GLU A 153 18.22 2.91 14.51
C GLU A 153 16.91 2.69 13.76
N VAL A 154 16.70 1.47 13.24
CA VAL A 154 15.49 1.13 12.49
C VAL A 154 14.26 1.00 13.40
N ARG A 155 14.42 0.45 14.61
CA ARG A 155 13.37 0.44 15.64
C ARG A 155 12.98 1.86 16.06
N GLY A 156 13.97 2.75 16.15
CA GLY A 156 13.75 4.18 16.41
C GLY A 156 12.99 4.88 15.29
N ALA A 157 13.32 4.58 14.03
CA ALA A 157 12.61 5.11 12.86
C ALA A 157 11.13 4.68 12.87
N TYR A 158 10.85 3.40 13.11
CA TYR A 158 9.48 2.90 13.22
C TYR A 158 8.69 3.59 14.37
N ARG A 159 9.31 3.77 15.54
CA ARG A 159 8.67 4.47 16.67
C ARG A 159 8.35 5.92 16.32
N ARG A 160 9.25 6.63 15.61
CA ARG A 160 8.98 8.02 15.16
C ARG A 160 7.81 8.07 14.20
N LEU A 161 7.73 7.13 13.24
CA LEU A 161 6.61 7.02 12.31
C LEU A 161 5.28 6.83 13.07
N VAL A 162 5.21 5.85 13.97
CA VAL A 162 3.99 5.58 14.75
C VAL A 162 3.63 6.75 15.67
N ALA A 163 4.62 7.45 16.24
CA ALA A 163 4.42 8.59 17.14
C ALA A 163 3.75 9.80 16.46
N GLN A 164 3.67 9.85 15.12
CA GLN A 164 2.91 10.87 14.39
C GLN A 164 1.39 10.75 14.57
N GLY A 165 0.89 9.64 15.12
CA GLY A 165 -0.53 9.36 15.29
C GLY A 165 -1.04 8.13 14.55
N TRP A 166 -0.14 7.37 13.92
CA TRP A 166 -0.47 6.07 13.34
C TRP A 166 -0.69 5.03 14.42
N THR A 167 -1.59 4.08 14.17
CA THR A 167 -1.83 2.93 15.03
C THR A 167 -1.40 1.64 14.35
N ASP A 168 -0.45 0.91 14.93
CA ASP A 168 -0.13 -0.47 14.53
C ASP A 168 -1.30 -1.38 14.94
N ALA A 169 -2.10 -1.81 13.97
CA ALA A 169 -3.36 -2.51 14.19
C ALA A 169 -3.18 -3.82 14.97
N LEU A 170 -2.19 -4.63 14.59
CA LEU A 170 -1.90 -5.89 15.30
C LEU A 170 -1.49 -5.63 16.75
N ARG A 171 -0.59 -4.67 16.97
CA ARG A 171 -0.10 -4.38 18.32
C ARG A 171 -1.15 -3.71 19.20
N ALA A 172 -2.07 -2.93 18.61
CA ALA A 172 -3.16 -2.31 19.35
C ALA A 172 -4.14 -3.35 19.92
N LEU A 173 -4.45 -4.40 19.15
CA LEU A 173 -5.37 -5.46 19.59
C LEU A 173 -4.67 -6.60 20.38
N HIS A 174 -3.37 -6.77 20.18
CA HIS A 174 -2.56 -7.83 20.79
C HIS A 174 -1.31 -7.25 21.49
N PRO A 175 -1.47 -6.41 22.52
CA PRO A 175 -0.37 -5.62 23.09
C PRO A 175 0.73 -6.45 23.77
N GLY A 176 0.42 -7.63 24.27
CA GLY A 176 1.35 -8.51 24.98
C GLY A 176 1.70 -9.81 24.27
N GLU A 177 1.17 -10.04 23.09
CA GLU A 177 1.30 -11.34 22.42
C GLU A 177 2.50 -11.36 21.45
N ARG A 178 3.12 -12.55 21.37
CA ARG A 178 4.08 -12.84 20.28
C ARG A 178 3.30 -13.25 19.05
N ILE A 179 3.27 -12.38 18.06
CA ILE A 179 2.64 -12.62 16.76
C ILE A 179 3.72 -12.46 15.69
N TYR A 180 3.83 -13.43 14.80
CA TYR A 180 4.80 -13.43 13.73
C TYR A 180 4.09 -13.47 12.38
N THR A 181 4.71 -12.82 11.38
CA THR A 181 4.24 -12.78 10.00
C THR A 181 5.18 -13.46 9.03
N PHE A 182 6.41 -13.75 9.47
CA PHE A 182 7.49 -14.29 8.64
C PHE A 182 8.23 -15.43 9.36
N TRP A 183 8.57 -16.50 8.61
CA TRP A 183 9.43 -17.62 9.06
C TRP A 183 10.33 -18.07 7.93
N LYS A 184 11.64 -17.96 8.11
CA LYS A 184 12.62 -18.45 7.12
C LYS A 184 12.33 -19.90 6.69
N TYR A 185 12.62 -20.24 5.44
CA TYR A 185 12.44 -21.62 4.97
C TYR A 185 13.40 -22.63 5.62
N PHE A 186 14.51 -22.17 6.21
CA PHE A 186 15.58 -23.03 6.71
C PHE A 186 15.34 -23.48 8.15
N ARG A 187 15.94 -24.62 8.50
CA ARG A 187 16.00 -25.16 9.87
C ARG A 187 14.63 -25.37 10.51
N ASN A 188 13.62 -25.68 9.73
CA ASN A 188 12.25 -25.85 10.20
C ASN A 188 11.78 -24.67 11.08
N ALA A 189 12.05 -23.43 10.66
CA ALA A 189 11.72 -22.24 11.47
C ALA A 189 10.22 -22.15 11.76
N PHE A 190 9.35 -22.45 10.78
CA PHE A 190 7.91 -22.46 10.95
C PHE A 190 7.43 -23.48 11.98
N GLY A 191 7.91 -24.73 11.92
CA GLY A 191 7.54 -25.78 12.87
C GLY A 191 8.01 -25.51 14.30
N ARG A 192 9.12 -24.76 14.48
CA ARG A 192 9.65 -24.35 15.78
C ARG A 192 9.11 -23.01 16.25
N ASP A 193 8.23 -22.39 15.49
CA ASP A 193 7.74 -21.02 15.70
C ASP A 193 8.84 -19.94 15.85
N ALA A 194 9.96 -20.15 15.14
CA ALA A 194 11.06 -19.19 15.13
C ALA A 194 10.77 -18.07 14.10
N GLY A 195 9.78 -17.24 14.42
CA GLY A 195 9.22 -16.23 13.53
C GLY A 195 9.62 -14.79 13.85
N LEU A 196 9.28 -13.90 12.93
CA LEU A 196 9.45 -12.46 13.01
C LEU A 196 8.13 -11.79 12.64
N ARG A 197 7.81 -10.65 13.24
CA ARG A 197 6.76 -9.77 12.76
C ARG A 197 7.40 -8.59 12.04
N ILE A 198 7.33 -8.60 10.73
CA ILE A 198 7.92 -7.57 9.85
C ILE A 198 6.91 -6.97 8.89
N ASP A 199 5.72 -7.57 8.76
CA ASP A 199 4.59 -7.01 8.04
C ASP A 199 3.71 -6.25 9.03
N HIS A 200 3.39 -5.00 8.70
CA HIS A 200 2.61 -4.11 9.55
C HIS A 200 1.46 -3.46 8.79
N LEU A 201 0.39 -3.13 9.54
CA LEU A 201 -0.75 -2.37 9.07
C LEU A 201 -0.91 -1.17 10.00
N LEU A 202 -0.51 0.02 9.50
CA LEU A 202 -0.59 1.27 10.24
C LEU A 202 -1.84 2.03 9.80
N LEU A 203 -2.71 2.34 10.76
CA LEU A 203 -4.00 2.98 10.54
C LEU A 203 -3.94 4.45 10.94
N SER A 204 -4.48 5.34 10.10
CA SER A 204 -4.75 6.73 10.48
C SER A 204 -5.86 6.81 11.55
N PRO A 205 -5.97 7.92 12.31
CA PRO A 205 -6.98 8.05 13.36
C PRO A 205 -8.44 7.83 12.91
N PRO A 206 -8.87 8.28 11.71
CA PRO A 206 -10.21 7.95 11.22
C PRO A 206 -10.42 6.44 11.03
N LEU A 207 -9.41 5.75 10.47
CA LEU A 207 -9.52 4.33 10.17
C LEU A 207 -9.41 3.46 11.43
N MET A 208 -8.61 3.88 12.42
CA MET A 208 -8.50 3.18 13.71
C MET A 208 -9.84 3.06 14.42
N LYS A 209 -10.73 4.04 14.30
CA LYS A 209 -12.08 4.00 14.91
C LYS A 209 -12.96 2.89 14.33
N LEU A 210 -12.63 2.39 13.15
CA LEU A 210 -13.35 1.34 12.44
C LEU A 210 -12.72 -0.04 12.64
N LEU A 211 -11.57 -0.15 13.31
CA LEU A 211 -10.88 -1.41 13.51
C LEU A 211 -11.71 -2.35 14.40
N VAL A 212 -12.13 -3.48 13.86
CA VAL A 212 -12.89 -4.53 14.53
C VAL A 212 -11.97 -5.64 14.99
N SER A 213 -11.14 -6.16 14.10
CA SER A 213 -10.23 -7.26 14.39
C SER A 213 -8.97 -7.18 13.53
N ALA A 214 -7.90 -7.82 13.98
CA ALA A 214 -6.64 -7.95 13.26
C ALA A 214 -6.00 -9.30 13.57
N GLY A 215 -5.25 -9.85 12.64
CA GLY A 215 -4.60 -11.14 12.85
C GLY A 215 -3.62 -11.51 11.74
N VAL A 216 -3.12 -12.74 11.85
CA VAL A 216 -2.21 -13.34 10.85
C VAL A 216 -2.77 -14.71 10.46
N ASP A 217 -2.93 -14.93 9.17
CA ASP A 217 -3.36 -16.24 8.64
C ASP A 217 -2.18 -17.21 8.55
N ARG A 218 -1.74 -17.67 9.71
CA ARG A 218 -0.62 -18.59 9.87
C ARG A 218 -0.82 -19.90 9.10
N GLY A 219 -2.07 -20.34 8.93
CA GLY A 219 -2.40 -21.56 8.19
C GLY A 219 -1.95 -21.51 6.72
N VAL A 220 -1.94 -20.33 6.12
CA VAL A 220 -1.44 -20.15 4.74
C VAL A 220 0.05 -20.44 4.64
N ARG A 221 0.87 -20.01 5.62
CA ARG A 221 2.31 -20.27 5.66
C ARG A 221 2.65 -21.78 5.75
N GLY A 222 1.76 -22.56 6.33
CA GLY A 222 1.94 -24.03 6.47
C GLY A 222 1.62 -24.83 5.21
N ARG A 223 1.12 -24.21 4.13
CA ARG A 223 0.77 -24.90 2.89
C ARG A 223 2.02 -25.24 2.09
N GLU A 224 1.91 -26.23 1.21
CA GLU A 224 2.94 -26.57 0.25
C GLU A 224 3.22 -25.38 -0.69
N HIS A 225 4.49 -25.12 -0.98
CA HIS A 225 4.95 -23.98 -1.80
C HIS A 225 4.50 -22.59 -1.32
N ALA A 226 4.11 -22.45 -0.04
CA ALA A 226 3.73 -21.17 0.53
C ALA A 226 4.91 -20.18 0.57
N SER A 227 4.59 -18.88 0.58
CA SER A 227 5.53 -17.81 0.92
C SER A 227 6.15 -18.04 2.30
N ASP A 228 7.34 -17.49 2.56
CA ASP A 228 7.91 -17.37 3.92
C ASP A 228 7.17 -16.36 4.81
N HIS A 229 6.28 -15.54 4.23
CA HIS A 229 5.32 -14.72 4.94
C HIS A 229 3.95 -15.39 5.06
N ALA A 230 3.23 -15.07 6.15
CA ALA A 230 1.81 -15.32 6.29
C ALA A 230 1.04 -14.00 6.10
N PRO A 231 -0.15 -14.01 5.50
CA PRO A 231 -0.96 -12.80 5.38
C PRO A 231 -1.29 -12.20 6.75
N ALA A 232 -0.88 -10.94 6.96
CA ALA A 232 -1.39 -10.10 8.04
C ALA A 232 -2.63 -9.36 7.55
N TRP A 233 -3.68 -9.28 8.38
CA TRP A 233 -4.96 -8.74 7.98
C TRP A 233 -5.62 -7.90 9.08
N ILE A 234 -6.51 -7.02 8.67
CA ILE A 234 -7.43 -6.26 9.50
C ILE A 234 -8.86 -6.44 8.99
N GLU A 235 -9.81 -6.33 9.89
CA GLU A 235 -11.22 -6.20 9.60
C GLU A 235 -11.69 -4.83 10.10
N LEU A 236 -12.38 -4.11 9.22
CA LEU A 236 -12.91 -2.78 9.50
C LEU A 236 -14.43 -2.83 9.49
N ALA A 237 -15.07 -2.09 10.39
CA ALA A 237 -16.51 -1.80 10.30
C ALA A 237 -16.79 -0.97 9.03
N GLU A 238 -18.00 -1.08 8.50
CA GLU A 238 -18.43 -0.27 7.37
C GLU A 238 -18.30 1.23 7.69
N LEU A 239 -17.80 1.99 6.73
CA LEU A 239 -17.85 3.44 6.78
C LEU A 239 -19.32 3.87 6.76
N ALA A 240 -19.81 4.49 7.82
CA ALA A 240 -21.20 4.87 8.01
C ALA A 240 -21.75 5.84 6.94
N ASN A 241 -20.91 6.31 6.00
CA ASN A 241 -21.31 7.08 4.81
C ASN A 241 -20.16 7.01 3.78
N PRO A 242 -20.32 6.33 2.64
CA PRO A 242 -19.43 6.59 1.52
C PRO A 242 -19.59 8.04 1.11
N LEU A 243 -18.50 8.81 1.08
CA LEU A 243 -18.51 10.17 0.53
C LEU A 243 -19.24 10.12 -0.82
N PRO A 244 -20.19 11.04 -1.11
CA PRO A 244 -20.91 11.03 -2.37
C PRO A 244 -19.88 11.13 -3.48
N SER A 245 -19.89 10.14 -4.37
CA SER A 245 -19.03 10.11 -5.56
C SER A 245 -19.17 11.46 -6.26
N ARG A 246 -18.09 12.21 -6.41
CA ARG A 246 -18.03 13.47 -7.17
C ARG A 246 -18.18 13.19 -8.68
N ASN A 247 -19.22 12.43 -9.08
CA ASN A 247 -19.62 12.27 -10.46
C ASN A 247 -21.13 12.30 -10.55
N GLY A 248 -21.67 13.49 -10.77
CA GLY A 248 -23.10 13.69 -10.96
C GLY A 248 -23.48 15.16 -11.02
N GLY A 249 -22.62 16.01 -11.58
CA GLY A 249 -23.00 17.35 -12.02
C GLY A 249 -24.07 17.26 -13.11
N ARG A 250 -25.32 17.09 -12.73
CA ARG A 250 -26.46 17.32 -13.59
C ARG A 250 -26.41 18.78 -14.04
N LEU A 251 -25.96 19.01 -15.28
CA LEU A 251 -26.16 20.26 -15.97
C LEU A 251 -27.67 20.54 -16.00
N ARG A 252 -28.14 21.45 -15.14
CA ARG A 252 -29.43 22.08 -15.30
C ARG A 252 -29.37 22.87 -16.62
N ARG A 253 -30.14 22.43 -17.61
CA ARG A 253 -30.48 23.28 -18.76
C ARG A 253 -31.23 24.49 -18.23
N VAL A 254 -30.61 25.63 -18.33
CA VAL A 254 -31.34 26.92 -18.23
C VAL A 254 -31.83 27.22 -19.63
N SER A 255 -33.13 27.09 -19.84
CA SER A 255 -33.87 27.57 -20.98
C SER A 255 -34.00 29.10 -20.83
N GLY A 256 -33.43 29.85 -21.74
CA GLY A 256 -33.65 31.28 -21.90
C GLY A 256 -33.85 31.60 -23.36
N PRO A 257 -34.51 32.72 -23.72
CA PRO A 257 -35.32 32.82 -24.93
C PRO A 257 -34.53 33.14 -26.21
N ALA A 258 -35.12 32.75 -27.32
CA ALA A 258 -34.69 32.99 -28.70
C ALA A 258 -35.11 34.41 -29.17
N PRO A 259 -34.98 34.73 -30.48
CA PRO A 259 -33.81 35.33 -31.13
C PRO A 259 -34.22 36.61 -31.90
N VAL A 260 -33.28 37.48 -32.30
CA VAL A 260 -33.52 38.44 -33.38
C VAL A 260 -32.19 38.80 -34.09
N GLY A 261 -32.21 38.83 -35.45
CA GLY A 261 -31.36 39.69 -36.27
C GLY A 261 -30.43 38.99 -37.25
N ARG A 262 -30.89 38.98 -38.52
CA ARG A 262 -30.14 38.55 -39.71
C ARG A 262 -29.22 39.66 -40.29
N LEU A 263 -28.11 39.20 -40.92
CA LEU A 263 -27.46 39.65 -42.16
C LEU A 263 -26.39 40.76 -42.04
N PRO A 264 -25.42 40.85 -43.01
CA PRO A 264 -25.09 39.99 -44.15
C PRO A 264 -23.57 39.64 -44.31
N ALA A 265 -23.29 38.83 -45.32
CA ALA A 265 -22.02 38.35 -45.79
C ALA A 265 -21.08 39.41 -46.42
N ALA A 266 -19.77 39.19 -46.35
CA ALA A 266 -18.82 39.60 -47.41
C ALA A 266 -17.57 38.71 -47.40
N SER A 267 -17.42 37.99 -48.49
CA SER A 267 -16.27 37.74 -49.40
C SER A 267 -14.89 37.35 -48.83
N ALA A 268 -14.48 36.16 -49.22
CA ALA A 268 -13.08 35.72 -49.32
C ALA A 268 -12.28 36.54 -50.37
N PRO A 269 -10.92 36.57 -50.29
CA PRO A 269 -10.20 35.85 -51.36
C PRO A 269 -8.92 35.11 -50.95
N ALA A 270 -8.68 34.05 -51.75
CA ALA A 270 -7.45 33.57 -52.39
C ALA A 270 -6.23 33.06 -51.57
N ARG A 271 -5.93 31.77 -51.75
CA ARG A 271 -4.59 31.14 -51.65
C ARG A 271 -3.56 31.72 -52.61
N PRO A 272 -2.25 31.60 -52.32
CA PRO A 272 -1.44 30.77 -53.20
C PRO A 272 -0.41 29.81 -52.52
N ARG A 273 -0.31 28.65 -53.12
CA ARG A 273 0.81 27.80 -53.61
C ARG A 273 2.10 27.64 -52.78
N ARG A 274 2.32 26.36 -52.50
CA ARG A 274 3.55 25.54 -52.51
C ARG A 274 4.90 26.20 -52.77
N HIS A 275 5.91 25.82 -51.99
CA HIS A 275 7.18 25.21 -52.49
C HIS A 275 7.80 24.26 -51.47
N ARG A 276 8.33 23.15 -52.00
CA ARG A 276 9.19 22.15 -51.37
C ARG A 276 10.59 22.72 -51.10
N CYS A 277 11.25 22.35 -50.03
CA CYS A 277 12.51 21.61 -50.02
C CYS A 277 12.54 20.81 -48.73
#